data_0585400cd5247be2c6a75c90af4b7925
#
_entry.id   0585400cd5247be2c6a75c90af4b7925
#
_cell.length_a   1.000
_cell.length_b   1.000
_cell.length_c   1.000
_cell.angle_alpha   90.00
_cell.angle_beta   90.00
_cell.angle_gamma   90.00
#
_symmetry.space_group_name_H-M   'P 1'
#
loop_
_entity.id
_entity.type
_entity.pdbx_description
1 polymer ?
#
loop_
_entity_poly.entity_id
_entity_poly.type
_entity_poly.pdbx_seq_one_letter_code
_entity_poly.pdbx_strand_id
1 'polypeptide(L)'
;ITAWASVAGKKESQGPLGHCFDRTSQDTFFGQKTWEQAEKAMQETALGLLLQKANLQRFDLDLVLSGDLLNQCIGSAFSVRNTGLPHLGLYGACSTMAESLLLASVAVSAGVSSSLTSSPRTT
;
A
#
# COMPACT_ATOMS: atom_id res chain seq x y z
N ILE A 1 12.61 8.68 -2.01
CA ILE A 1 11.24 8.62 -1.48
C ILE A 1 10.79 10.05 -1.22
N THR A 2 9.74 10.49 -1.88
CA THR A 2 9.21 11.86 -1.78
C THR A 2 8.07 11.99 -0.79
N ALA A 3 7.30 10.93 -0.58
CA ALA A 3 6.22 10.87 0.40
C ALA A 3 6.02 9.44 0.89
N TRP A 4 5.40 9.31 2.06
CA TRP A 4 5.01 8.02 2.63
C TRP A 4 3.71 8.18 3.41
N ALA A 5 2.98 7.06 3.55
CA ALA A 5 1.82 6.97 4.41
C ALA A 5 1.80 5.61 5.12
N SER A 6 1.30 5.61 6.33
CA SER A 6 1.25 4.42 7.18
C SER A 6 -0.15 4.19 7.73
N VAL A 7 -0.64 2.96 7.55
CA VAL A 7 -1.93 2.51 8.07
C VAL A 7 -1.69 1.27 8.92
N ALA A 8 -2.26 1.22 10.10
CA ALA A 8 -2.04 0.12 11.02
C ALA A 8 -3.35 -0.40 11.63
N GLY A 9 -3.33 -1.66 11.97
CA GLY A 9 -4.43 -2.35 12.63
C GLY A 9 -4.50 -2.07 14.13
N LYS A 10 -5.42 -2.78 14.79
CA LYS A 10 -5.72 -2.59 16.21
C LYS A 10 -4.53 -2.83 17.13
N LYS A 11 -3.74 -3.87 16.89
CA LYS A 11 -2.62 -4.23 17.77
C LYS A 11 -1.53 -3.16 17.76
N GLU A 12 -1.15 -2.72 16.59
CA GLU A 12 -0.14 -1.67 16.39
C GLU A 12 -0.61 -0.32 16.94
N SER A 13 -1.92 -0.02 16.83
CA SER A 13 -2.49 1.20 17.40
C SER A 13 -2.39 1.26 18.92
N GLN A 14 -2.34 0.11 19.58
CA GLN A 14 -2.20 -0.03 21.04
C GLN A 14 -0.74 -0.11 21.49
N GLY A 15 0.18 -0.24 20.55
CA GLY A 15 1.61 -0.31 20.82
C GLY A 15 2.24 1.07 21.08
N PRO A 16 3.50 1.08 21.52
CA PRO A 16 4.20 2.32 21.88
C PRO A 16 4.34 3.29 20.70
N LEU A 17 4.31 2.81 19.46
CA LEU A 17 4.40 3.60 18.24
C LEU A 17 3.03 3.86 17.58
N GLY A 18 1.93 3.54 18.23
CA GLY A 18 0.57 3.69 17.70
C GLY A 18 0.28 5.11 17.22
N HIS A 19 0.81 6.12 17.91
CA HIS A 19 0.66 7.53 17.58
C HIS A 19 1.48 7.98 16.36
N CYS A 20 2.42 7.16 15.88
CA CYS A 20 3.26 7.48 14.72
C CYS A 20 2.59 7.13 13.38
N PHE A 21 1.53 6.33 13.40
CA PHE A 21 0.81 5.96 12.18
C PHE A 21 -0.14 7.08 11.72
N ASP A 22 -0.22 7.27 10.42
CA ASP A 22 -1.13 8.27 9.82
C ASP A 22 -2.61 7.90 10.03
N ARG A 23 -2.90 6.61 10.02
CA ARG A 23 -4.24 6.08 10.27
C ARG A 23 -4.16 4.75 11.02
N THR A 24 -4.97 4.64 12.07
CA THR A 24 -5.14 3.38 12.81
C THR A 24 -6.62 3.00 12.87
N SER A 25 -6.89 1.71 13.08
CA SER A 25 -8.23 1.21 13.35
C SER A 25 -8.27 0.53 14.70
N GLN A 26 -9.36 0.75 15.45
CA GLN A 26 -9.66 0.02 16.68
C GLN A 26 -10.42 -1.28 16.38
N ASP A 27 -10.90 -1.45 15.16
CA ASP A 27 -11.53 -2.66 14.67
C ASP A 27 -10.51 -3.52 13.93
N THR A 28 -10.44 -4.80 14.31
CA THR A 28 -9.55 -5.79 13.71
C THR A 28 -9.82 -6.01 12.21
N PHE A 29 -11.07 -5.84 11.80
CA PHE A 29 -11.49 -5.99 10.41
C PHE A 29 -11.53 -4.67 9.62
N PHE A 30 -11.07 -3.60 10.21
CA PHE A 30 -11.06 -2.27 9.55
C PHE A 30 -12.43 -1.86 9.00
N GLY A 31 -13.51 -2.22 9.72
CA GLY A 31 -14.90 -1.97 9.31
C GLY A 31 -15.41 -2.90 8.22
N GLN A 32 -14.69 -3.96 7.88
CA GLN A 32 -15.03 -4.90 6.81
C GLN A 32 -15.56 -6.23 7.36
N LYS A 33 -16.02 -7.10 6.47
CA LYS A 33 -16.59 -8.39 6.85
C LYS A 33 -15.59 -9.55 6.80
N THR A 34 -14.54 -9.45 6.00
CA THR A 34 -13.51 -10.47 5.83
C THR A 34 -12.12 -9.86 5.92
N TRP A 35 -11.11 -10.71 6.17
CA TRP A 35 -9.72 -10.31 6.24
C TRP A 35 -9.21 -9.72 4.93
N GLU A 36 -9.59 -10.31 3.79
CA GLU A 36 -9.20 -9.84 2.46
C GLU A 36 -9.78 -8.45 2.16
N GLN A 37 -11.03 -8.22 2.58
CA GLN A 37 -11.65 -6.91 2.46
C GLN A 37 -11.00 -5.88 3.39
N ALA A 38 -10.59 -6.30 4.58
CA ALA A 38 -9.87 -5.45 5.52
C ALA A 38 -8.50 -5.03 4.96
N GLU A 39 -7.72 -5.99 4.47
CA GLU A 39 -6.42 -5.71 3.85
C GLU A 39 -6.56 -4.78 2.63
N LYS A 40 -7.54 -5.05 1.76
CA LYS A 40 -7.87 -4.16 0.64
C LYS A 40 -8.18 -2.73 1.12
N ALA A 41 -9.05 -2.58 2.12
CA ALA A 41 -9.44 -1.27 2.64
C ALA A 41 -8.25 -0.51 3.27
N MET A 42 -7.36 -1.21 3.94
CA MET A 42 -6.12 -0.64 4.48
C MET A 42 -5.21 -0.13 3.35
N GLN A 43 -5.03 -0.91 2.30
CA GLN A 43 -4.21 -0.52 1.13
C GLN A 43 -4.83 0.68 0.39
N GLU A 44 -6.14 0.68 0.16
CA GLU A 44 -6.86 1.83 -0.44
C GLU A 44 -6.69 3.10 0.40
N THR A 45 -6.79 2.97 1.73
CA THR A 45 -6.58 4.08 2.67
C THR A 45 -5.15 4.59 2.60
N ALA A 46 -4.16 3.70 2.61
CA ALA A 46 -2.75 4.07 2.51
C ALA A 46 -2.43 4.80 1.20
N LEU A 47 -2.93 4.30 0.07
CA LEU A 47 -2.76 4.96 -1.22
C LEU A 47 -3.42 6.35 -1.24
N GLY A 48 -4.63 6.47 -0.71
CA GLY A 48 -5.33 7.76 -0.63
C GLY A 48 -4.58 8.79 0.22
N LEU A 49 -4.09 8.37 1.40
CA LEU A 49 -3.28 9.23 2.28
C LEU A 49 -1.95 9.62 1.63
N LEU A 50 -1.30 8.68 0.94
CA LEU A 50 -0.05 8.95 0.22
C LEU A 50 -0.24 10.02 -0.85
N LEU A 51 -1.26 9.88 -1.69
CA LEU A 51 -1.59 10.86 -2.73
C LEU A 51 -1.89 12.24 -2.13
N GLN A 52 -2.67 12.28 -1.06
CA GLN A 52 -2.98 13.52 -0.35
C GLN A 52 -1.71 14.19 0.20
N LYS A 53 -0.84 13.43 0.88
CA LYS A 53 0.42 13.96 1.45
C LYS A 53 1.39 14.40 0.38
N ALA A 54 1.43 13.72 -0.75
CA ALA A 54 2.27 14.08 -1.89
C ALA A 54 1.69 15.21 -2.75
N ASN A 55 0.45 15.62 -2.50
CA ASN A 55 -0.31 16.55 -3.35
C ASN A 55 -0.37 16.08 -4.81
N LEU A 56 -0.61 14.78 -5.00
CA LEU A 56 -0.69 14.11 -6.30
C LEU A 56 -2.12 13.60 -6.55
N GLN A 57 -2.46 13.52 -7.82
CA GLN A 57 -3.65 12.83 -8.30
C GLN A 57 -3.30 11.40 -8.75
N ARG A 58 -4.29 10.54 -8.93
CA ARG A 58 -4.07 9.15 -9.36
C ARG A 58 -3.33 9.07 -10.69
N PHE A 59 -3.68 9.92 -11.64
CA PHE A 59 -3.07 9.94 -12.97
C PHE A 59 -1.63 10.50 -13.01
N ASP A 60 -1.13 11.02 -11.89
CA ASP A 60 0.27 11.42 -11.76
C ASP A 60 1.18 10.22 -11.45
N LEU A 61 0.59 9.04 -11.23
CA LEU A 61 1.32 7.80 -10.98
C LEU A 61 1.40 6.97 -12.25
N ASP A 62 2.59 6.52 -12.60
CA ASP A 62 2.83 5.68 -13.76
C ASP A 62 2.63 4.19 -13.45
N LEU A 63 2.91 3.76 -12.22
CA LEU A 63 2.86 2.36 -11.83
C LEU A 63 2.65 2.22 -10.32
N VAL A 64 1.89 1.21 -9.94
CA VAL A 64 1.74 0.76 -8.55
C VAL A 64 2.37 -0.62 -8.40
N LEU A 65 3.27 -0.74 -7.43
CA LEU A 65 3.85 -2.02 -7.00
C LEU A 65 3.25 -2.35 -5.64
N SER A 66 2.54 -3.44 -5.54
CA SER A 66 1.94 -3.84 -4.27
C SER A 66 1.79 -5.34 -4.14
N GLY A 67 1.69 -5.81 -2.92
CA GLY A 67 1.44 -7.19 -2.60
C GLY A 67 0.66 -7.31 -1.30
N ASP A 68 0.22 -8.53 -1.02
CA ASP A 68 -0.51 -8.87 0.19
C ASP A 68 0.01 -10.18 0.79
N LEU A 69 -0.43 -10.49 2.00
CA LEU A 69 -0.07 -11.73 2.67
C LEU A 69 -1.13 -12.81 2.54
N LEU A 70 -2.39 -12.39 2.50
CA LEU A 70 -3.49 -13.31 2.72
C LEU A 70 -3.77 -14.18 1.51
N ASN A 71 -3.69 -13.62 0.30
CA ASN A 71 -4.25 -14.30 -0.86
C ASN A 71 -3.52 -14.00 -2.18
N GLN A 72 -2.18 -14.00 -2.16
CA GLN A 72 -1.34 -13.98 -3.37
C GLN A 72 -1.73 -12.87 -4.36
N CYS A 73 -1.68 -11.61 -3.94
CA CYS A 73 -2.00 -10.42 -4.73
C CYS A 73 -3.50 -10.17 -5.00
N ILE A 74 -4.42 -10.92 -4.42
CA ILE A 74 -5.85 -10.66 -4.59
C ILE A 74 -6.24 -9.34 -3.92
N GLY A 75 -5.87 -9.15 -2.65
CA GLY A 75 -6.15 -7.91 -1.91
C GLY A 75 -5.56 -6.69 -2.61
N SER A 76 -4.29 -6.79 -3.01
CA SER A 76 -3.58 -5.72 -3.71
C SER A 76 -4.17 -5.41 -5.09
N ALA A 77 -4.50 -6.43 -5.89
CA ALA A 77 -5.13 -6.26 -7.19
C ALA A 77 -6.51 -5.59 -7.07
N PHE A 78 -7.31 -6.01 -6.10
CA PHE A 78 -8.61 -5.39 -5.85
C PHE A 78 -8.52 -3.96 -5.32
N SER A 79 -7.47 -3.61 -4.57
CA SER A 79 -7.28 -2.25 -4.06
C SER A 79 -7.02 -1.23 -5.18
N VAL A 80 -6.37 -1.64 -6.26
CA VAL A 80 -6.06 -0.77 -7.41
C VAL A 80 -7.02 -0.91 -8.59
N ARG A 81 -7.93 -1.88 -8.55
CA ARG A 81 -8.84 -2.22 -9.65
C ARG A 81 -9.58 -1.03 -10.26
N ASN A 82 -10.07 -0.12 -9.43
CA ASN A 82 -10.88 1.02 -9.86
C ASN A 82 -10.06 2.30 -10.03
N THR A 83 -8.75 2.22 -9.98
CA THR A 83 -7.87 3.40 -10.08
C THR A 83 -7.48 3.72 -11.52
N GLY A 84 -7.54 2.74 -12.43
CA GLY A 84 -7.02 2.85 -13.79
C GLY A 84 -5.50 2.83 -13.87
N LEU A 85 -4.80 2.60 -12.75
CA LEU A 85 -3.34 2.59 -12.69
C LEU A 85 -2.78 1.25 -13.12
N PRO A 86 -1.68 1.23 -13.89
CA PRO A 86 -0.91 0.02 -14.11
C PRO A 86 -0.44 -0.56 -12.77
N HIS A 87 -0.61 -1.86 -12.59
CA HIS A 87 -0.31 -2.55 -11.36
C HIS A 87 0.58 -3.76 -11.61
N LEU A 88 1.64 -3.88 -10.83
CA LEU A 88 2.47 -5.07 -10.75
C LEU A 88 2.32 -5.67 -9.35
N GLY A 89 1.65 -6.81 -9.28
CA GLY A 89 1.48 -7.57 -8.04
C GLY A 89 2.77 -8.31 -7.68
N LEU A 90 3.18 -8.21 -6.43
CA LEU A 90 4.37 -8.84 -5.87
C LEU A 90 3.97 -9.83 -4.78
N TYR A 91 4.66 -10.94 -4.72
CA TYR A 91 4.39 -11.96 -3.71
C TYR A 91 5.68 -12.48 -3.08
N GLY A 92 6.24 -11.70 -2.22
CA GLY A 92 7.40 -12.05 -1.40
C GLY A 92 7.06 -12.29 0.08
N ALA A 93 5.78 -12.39 0.42
CA ALA A 93 5.31 -12.46 1.81
C ALA A 93 5.96 -11.35 2.66
N CYS A 94 6.75 -11.70 3.68
CA CYS A 94 7.40 -10.71 4.54
C CYS A 94 8.43 -9.82 3.81
N SER A 95 8.93 -10.23 2.66
CA SER A 95 9.89 -9.46 1.85
C SER A 95 9.24 -8.52 0.83
N THR A 96 7.93 -8.53 0.67
CA THR A 96 7.19 -7.75 -0.34
C THR A 96 7.56 -6.26 -0.31
N MET A 97 7.76 -5.68 0.87
CA MET A 97 8.18 -4.27 1.00
C MET A 97 9.56 -4.04 0.37
N ALA A 98 10.55 -4.87 0.71
CA ALA A 98 11.91 -4.73 0.18
C ALA A 98 11.93 -4.99 -1.33
N GLU A 99 11.18 -5.98 -1.80
CA GLU A 99 11.02 -6.32 -3.21
C GLU A 99 10.40 -5.16 -3.99
N SER A 100 9.32 -4.55 -3.48
CA SER A 100 8.67 -3.41 -4.13
C SER A 100 9.58 -2.19 -4.21
N LEU A 101 10.34 -1.89 -3.16
CA LEU A 101 11.30 -0.78 -3.16
C LEU A 101 12.45 -1.02 -4.14
N LEU A 102 12.96 -2.26 -4.22
CA LEU A 102 13.99 -2.62 -5.17
C LEU A 102 13.50 -2.46 -6.61
N LEU A 103 12.35 -3.03 -6.95
CA LEU A 103 11.78 -2.95 -8.29
C LEU A 103 11.40 -1.51 -8.66
N ALA A 104 10.86 -0.73 -7.71
CA ALA A 104 10.58 0.68 -7.92
C ALA A 104 11.87 1.45 -8.25
N SER A 105 12.95 1.23 -7.51
CA SER A 105 14.23 1.90 -7.77
C SER A 105 14.82 1.54 -9.13
N VAL A 106 14.71 0.27 -9.54
CA VAL A 106 15.14 -0.19 -10.87
C VAL A 106 14.32 0.47 -11.97
N ALA A 107 12.98 0.49 -11.84
CA ALA A 107 12.09 1.08 -12.84
C ALA A 107 12.34 2.59 -13.02
N VAL A 108 12.55 3.33 -11.93
CA VAL A 108 12.91 4.76 -11.99
C VAL A 108 14.29 4.94 -12.64
N SER A 109 15.27 4.14 -12.26
CA SER A 109 16.64 4.22 -12.82
C SER A 109 16.68 3.87 -14.31
N ALA A 110 15.82 2.97 -14.74
CA ALA A 110 15.68 2.60 -16.15
C ALA A 110 14.85 3.57 -16.98
N GLY A 111 14.28 4.62 -16.38
CA GLY A 111 13.43 5.58 -17.07
C GLY A 111 12.07 5.01 -17.51
N VAL A 112 11.68 3.86 -16.96
CA VAL A 112 10.37 3.22 -17.26
C VAL A 112 9.24 4.01 -16.62
N SER A 113 9.53 4.69 -15.51
CA SER A 113 8.55 5.45 -14.76
C SER A 113 9.22 6.62 -14.05
N SER A 114 8.57 7.76 -14.03
CA SER A 114 9.00 8.96 -13.28
C SER A 114 8.32 9.04 -11.91
N SER A 115 7.17 8.40 -11.75
CA SER A 115 6.37 8.43 -10.54
C SER A 115 5.83 7.04 -10.17
N LEU A 116 6.40 6.46 -9.12
CA LEU A 116 6.06 5.12 -8.63
C LEU A 116 5.54 5.19 -7.20
N THR A 117 4.49 4.41 -6.93
CA THR A 117 4.11 4.07 -5.57
C THR A 117 4.42 2.62 -5.28
N SER A 118 5.06 2.36 -4.17
CA SER A 118 5.19 1.02 -3.61
C SER A 118 4.34 0.95 -2.35
N SER A 119 3.46 -0.03 -2.29
CA SER A 119 2.62 -0.28 -1.12
C SER A 119 3.29 -1.36 -0.27
N PRO A 120 3.79 -1.04 0.91
CA PRO A 120 4.24 -2.04 1.85
C PRO A 120 3.03 -2.80 2.41
N ARG A 121 3.33 -3.93 2.96
CA ARG A 121 2.39 -4.74 3.71
C ARG A 121 1.71 -3.94 4.83
N THR A 122 0.42 -4.08 4.94
CA THR A 122 -0.32 -3.65 6.12
C THR A 122 -0.19 -4.74 7.21
N THR A 123 0.29 -4.40 8.36
CA THR A 123 0.38 -5.31 9.53
C THR A 123 -0.77 -5.13 10.51
#